data_e54c2791b14dd32a5bd8d324528aec27
#
_entry.id   e54c2791b14dd32a5bd8d324528aec27
#
_cell.length_a   1.000
_cell.length_b   1.000
_cell.length_c   1.000
_cell.angle_alpha   90.00
_cell.angle_beta   90.00
_cell.angle_gamma   90.00
#
_symmetry.space_group_name_H-M   'P 1'
#
loop_
_entity.id
_entity.type
_entity.pdbx_description
1 polymer ?
#
loop_
_entity_poly.entity_id
_entity_poly.type
_entity_poly.pdbx_seq_one_letter_code
_entity_poly.pdbx_strand_id
1 'polypeptide(L)'
;MKKLLSIIALNLLAFNSFAVELKTTNPYPNLMPAQVTEKVNSMGVRKFIISTSPNVDGSTWDYILSHISSGNIEWLRIVPILSTGVDAGSAEDLSTAVATALPKNASGVLSVLNDSNVSISTESVCSLPFYQGTEAELNQYVIDSIRALYKNKGGGKCLQKLIETTGNSKSFSEGD
;
A
#
# COMPACT_ATOMS: atom_id res chain seq x y z
N MET A 1 8.09 -75.04 22.96
CA MET A 1 8.67 -73.79 22.36
C MET A 1 7.52 -72.94 21.92
N LYS A 2 7.13 -71.96 22.80
CA LYS A 2 6.03 -71.04 22.54
C LYS A 2 6.63 -69.67 22.23
N LYS A 3 6.42 -69.17 21.00
CA LYS A 3 6.83 -67.80 20.58
C LYS A 3 5.78 -66.83 21.05
N LEU A 4 6.10 -65.91 21.93
CA LEU A 4 5.31 -64.74 22.27
C LEU A 4 5.51 -63.68 21.16
N LEU A 5 4.46 -63.31 20.47
CA LEU A 5 4.41 -62.12 19.63
C LEU A 5 3.98 -60.94 20.53
N SER A 6 4.89 -59.97 20.66
CA SER A 6 4.61 -58.72 21.33
C SER A 6 4.05 -57.74 20.29
N ILE A 7 2.78 -57.36 20.43
CA ILE A 7 2.13 -56.35 19.60
C ILE A 7 2.38 -54.99 20.25
N ILE A 8 3.24 -54.16 19.64
CA ILE A 8 3.43 -52.78 20.03
C ILE A 8 2.34 -51.96 19.33
N ALA A 9 1.36 -51.53 20.11
CA ALA A 9 0.34 -50.57 19.64
C ALA A 9 0.94 -49.17 19.61
N LEU A 10 1.20 -48.65 18.43
CA LEU A 10 1.66 -47.29 18.21
C LEU A 10 0.46 -46.33 18.24
N ASN A 11 0.26 -45.66 19.38
CA ASN A 11 -0.73 -44.60 19.51
C ASN A 11 -0.26 -43.34 18.75
N LEU A 12 -0.78 -43.13 17.51
CA LEU A 12 -0.67 -41.88 16.80
C LEU A 12 -1.65 -40.86 17.42
N LEU A 13 -1.09 -40.02 18.32
CA LEU A 13 -1.79 -38.79 18.74
C LEU A 13 -1.87 -37.83 17.57
N ALA A 14 -3.01 -37.78 16.94
CA ALA A 14 -3.34 -36.74 15.94
C ALA A 14 -3.45 -35.40 16.69
N PHE A 15 -2.41 -34.59 16.62
CA PHE A 15 -2.50 -33.17 16.97
C PHE A 15 -3.37 -32.47 15.92
N ASN A 16 -4.65 -32.28 16.26
CA ASN A 16 -5.50 -31.34 15.56
C ASN A 16 -5.02 -29.95 15.85
N SER A 17 -4.14 -29.40 14.98
CA SER A 17 -3.82 -27.98 14.95
C SER A 17 -5.09 -27.24 14.52
N PHE A 18 -5.85 -26.73 15.48
CA PHE A 18 -6.85 -25.71 15.21
C PHE A 18 -6.10 -24.44 14.80
N ALA A 19 -5.86 -24.27 13.49
CA ALA A 19 -5.55 -22.97 12.94
C ALA A 19 -6.80 -22.11 13.15
N VAL A 20 -6.76 -21.24 14.15
CA VAL A 20 -7.73 -20.16 14.28
C VAL A 20 -7.44 -19.21 13.14
N GLU A 21 -8.18 -19.38 12.03
CA GLU A 21 -8.21 -18.44 10.94
C GLU A 21 -8.85 -17.17 11.50
N LEU A 22 -8.03 -16.19 11.90
CA LEU A 22 -8.48 -14.84 12.21
C LEU A 22 -9.05 -14.28 10.90
N LYS A 23 -10.35 -14.47 10.69
CA LYS A 23 -11.09 -13.70 9.68
C LYS A 23 -11.10 -12.26 10.16
N THR A 24 -10.14 -11.47 9.70
CA THR A 24 -10.23 -10.01 9.72
C THR A 24 -11.38 -9.62 8.80
N THR A 25 -12.58 -9.65 9.32
CA THR A 25 -13.75 -9.14 8.60
C THR A 25 -13.62 -7.63 8.60
N ASN A 26 -13.35 -7.05 7.42
CA ASN A 26 -13.43 -5.60 7.24
C ASN A 26 -14.79 -5.11 7.79
N PRO A 27 -14.82 -4.30 8.85
CA PRO A 27 -16.07 -3.81 9.43
C PRO A 27 -16.87 -2.92 8.47
N TYR A 28 -16.26 -2.49 7.36
CA TYR A 28 -16.89 -1.65 6.34
C TYR A 28 -16.67 -2.25 4.93
N PRO A 29 -17.24 -3.44 4.62
CA PRO A 29 -16.99 -4.14 3.37
C PRO A 29 -17.39 -3.38 2.09
N ASN A 30 -18.16 -2.29 2.23
CA ASN A 30 -18.64 -1.44 1.14
C ASN A 30 -18.36 0.04 1.39
N LEU A 31 -17.27 0.37 2.10
CA LEU A 31 -16.93 1.76 2.38
C LEU A 31 -16.66 2.51 1.07
N MET A 32 -17.36 3.63 0.88
CA MET A 32 -17.21 4.49 -0.29
C MET A 32 -16.43 5.76 0.06
N PRO A 33 -15.73 6.41 -0.89
CA PRO A 33 -14.99 7.66 -0.66
C PRO A 33 -15.82 8.76 0.01
N ALA A 34 -17.09 8.91 -0.36
CA ALA A 34 -17.99 9.88 0.25
C ALA A 34 -18.23 9.60 1.75
N GLN A 35 -18.35 8.33 2.13
CA GLN A 35 -18.52 7.93 3.53
C GLN A 35 -17.24 8.17 4.34
N VAL A 36 -16.06 7.96 3.73
CA VAL A 36 -14.78 8.32 4.34
C VAL A 36 -14.74 9.82 4.60
N THR A 37 -15.09 10.63 3.62
CA THR A 37 -15.12 12.10 3.75
C THR A 37 -16.09 12.54 4.85
N GLU A 38 -17.28 11.94 4.93
CA GLU A 38 -18.27 12.23 5.99
C GLU A 38 -17.71 11.89 7.38
N LYS A 39 -17.12 10.71 7.55
CA LYS A 39 -16.49 10.29 8.82
C LYS A 39 -15.33 11.22 9.22
N VAL A 40 -14.48 11.57 8.27
CA VAL A 40 -13.39 12.52 8.48
C VAL A 40 -13.92 13.88 8.93
N ASN A 41 -14.97 14.39 8.31
CA ASN A 41 -15.60 15.67 8.68
C ASN A 41 -16.24 15.61 10.08
N SER A 42 -16.80 14.48 10.46
CA SER A 42 -17.50 14.33 11.76
C SER A 42 -16.56 14.16 12.95
N MET A 43 -15.45 13.42 12.80
CA MET A 43 -14.57 13.10 13.93
C MET A 43 -13.16 13.69 13.82
N GLY A 44 -12.81 14.25 12.68
CA GLY A 44 -11.46 14.74 12.35
C GLY A 44 -10.57 13.65 11.75
N VAL A 45 -9.71 14.06 10.81
CA VAL A 45 -8.87 13.15 10.00
C VAL A 45 -8.01 12.25 10.87
N ARG A 46 -7.28 12.81 11.83
CA ARG A 46 -6.36 12.04 12.69
C ARG A 46 -7.10 10.97 13.51
N LYS A 47 -8.25 11.30 14.08
CA LYS A 47 -9.06 10.32 14.84
C LYS A 47 -9.58 9.23 13.92
N PHE A 48 -10.01 9.61 12.72
CA PHE A 48 -10.44 8.63 11.72
C PHE A 48 -9.32 7.64 11.40
N ILE A 49 -8.12 8.12 11.02
CA ILE A 49 -6.98 7.25 10.68
C ILE A 49 -6.62 6.32 11.84
N ILE A 50 -6.53 6.83 13.07
CA ILE A 50 -6.27 6.00 14.25
C ILE A 50 -7.36 4.92 14.43
N SER A 51 -8.63 5.27 14.24
CA SER A 51 -9.75 4.32 14.41
C SER A 51 -9.81 3.24 13.34
N THR A 52 -9.19 3.48 12.19
CA THR A 52 -9.15 2.55 11.04
C THR A 52 -7.83 1.81 10.91
N SER A 53 -6.88 2.04 11.83
CA SER A 53 -5.57 1.38 11.80
C SER A 53 -5.71 -0.13 12.04
N PRO A 54 -4.79 -0.96 11.49
CA PRO A 54 -4.85 -2.42 11.63
C PRO A 54 -4.92 -2.92 13.08
N ASN A 55 -4.37 -2.16 14.01
CA ASN A 55 -4.38 -2.50 15.45
C ASN A 55 -5.73 -2.22 16.14
N VAL A 56 -6.63 -1.50 15.50
CA VAL A 56 -7.93 -1.08 16.08
C VAL A 56 -9.09 -1.82 15.43
N ASP A 57 -9.26 -1.72 14.12
CA ASP A 57 -10.36 -2.36 13.38
C ASP A 57 -9.91 -3.45 12.40
N GLY A 58 -8.61 -3.69 12.33
CA GLY A 58 -7.99 -4.82 11.64
C GLY A 58 -7.78 -4.63 10.14
N SER A 59 -8.44 -3.71 9.43
CA SER A 59 -8.30 -3.69 7.96
C SER A 59 -8.89 -2.50 7.21
N THR A 60 -9.57 -1.55 7.85
CA THR A 60 -10.22 -0.46 7.10
C THR A 60 -9.21 0.47 6.45
N TRP A 61 -8.08 0.75 7.12
CA TRP A 61 -6.99 1.54 6.53
C TRP A 61 -6.42 0.86 5.30
N ASP A 62 -6.10 -0.43 5.40
CA ASP A 62 -5.58 -1.23 4.28
C ASP A 62 -6.57 -1.30 3.10
N TYR A 63 -7.87 -1.39 3.40
CA TYR A 63 -8.92 -1.33 2.40
C TYR A 63 -8.89 0.00 1.63
N ILE A 64 -8.80 1.14 2.34
CA ILE A 64 -8.69 2.46 1.73
C ILE A 64 -7.43 2.56 0.85
N LEU A 65 -6.28 2.16 1.39
CA LEU A 65 -5.01 2.17 0.68
C LEU A 65 -5.02 1.29 -0.57
N SER A 66 -5.66 0.11 -0.51
CA SER A 66 -5.79 -0.79 -1.66
C SER A 66 -6.58 -0.17 -2.81
N HIS A 67 -7.64 0.57 -2.49
CA HIS A 67 -8.42 1.29 -3.48
C HIS A 67 -7.69 2.50 -4.06
N ILE A 68 -6.91 3.23 -3.25
CA ILE A 68 -6.01 4.28 -3.73
C ILE A 68 -4.97 3.66 -4.67
N SER A 69 -4.31 2.57 -4.26
CA SER A 69 -3.31 1.84 -5.04
C SER A 69 -3.83 1.27 -6.36
N SER A 70 -5.14 1.04 -6.47
CA SER A 70 -5.77 0.62 -7.72
C SER A 70 -5.80 1.72 -8.79
N GLY A 71 -5.55 2.98 -8.42
CA GLY A 71 -5.65 4.14 -9.30
C GLY A 71 -7.09 4.61 -9.53
N ASN A 72 -8.05 4.15 -8.71
CA ASN A 72 -9.44 4.61 -8.80
C ASN A 72 -9.52 6.11 -8.48
N ILE A 73 -10.07 6.90 -9.42
CA ILE A 73 -10.06 8.36 -9.32
C ILE A 73 -10.87 8.89 -8.13
N GLU A 74 -11.97 8.22 -7.76
CA GLU A 74 -12.78 8.66 -6.62
C GLU A 74 -12.02 8.48 -5.30
N TRP A 75 -11.23 7.43 -5.19
CA TRP A 75 -10.36 7.21 -4.04
C TRP A 75 -9.14 8.12 -4.04
N LEU A 76 -8.56 8.40 -5.18
CA LEU A 76 -7.47 9.38 -5.28
C LEU A 76 -7.93 10.78 -4.84
N ARG A 77 -9.16 11.19 -5.14
CA ARG A 77 -9.71 12.50 -4.76
C ARG A 77 -9.76 12.76 -3.26
N ILE A 78 -9.82 11.74 -2.42
CA ILE A 78 -9.82 11.90 -0.96
C ILE A 78 -8.40 11.90 -0.35
N VAL A 79 -7.37 11.60 -1.12
CA VAL A 79 -5.97 11.60 -0.67
C VAL A 79 -5.56 12.94 -0.03
N PRO A 80 -5.85 14.11 -0.62
CA PRO A 80 -5.49 15.39 -0.02
C PRO A 80 -6.08 15.62 1.38
N ILE A 81 -7.31 15.17 1.62
CA ILE A 81 -7.90 15.30 2.95
C ILE A 81 -7.27 14.31 3.94
N LEU A 82 -7.04 13.07 3.55
CA LEU A 82 -6.40 12.07 4.40
C LEU A 82 -4.98 12.49 4.80
N SER A 83 -4.23 13.06 3.86
CA SER A 83 -2.84 13.47 4.08
C SER A 83 -2.65 14.55 5.15
N THR A 84 -3.72 15.21 5.58
CA THR A 84 -3.64 16.24 6.64
C THR A 84 -3.61 15.67 8.06
N GLY A 85 -3.91 14.38 8.25
CA GLY A 85 -4.00 13.76 9.57
C GLY A 85 -3.12 12.54 9.78
N VAL A 86 -2.32 12.15 8.79
CA VAL A 86 -1.37 11.03 8.90
C VAL A 86 -0.22 11.34 9.85
N ASP A 87 0.26 10.32 10.54
CA ASP A 87 1.53 10.31 11.27
C ASP A 87 2.63 9.63 10.42
N ALA A 88 3.82 9.40 11.00
CA ALA A 88 4.95 8.85 10.24
C ALA A 88 4.60 7.55 9.50
N GLY A 89 4.04 6.56 10.18
CA GLY A 89 3.71 5.27 9.57
C GLY A 89 2.59 5.37 8.53
N SER A 90 1.48 6.00 8.88
CA SER A 90 0.36 6.20 7.94
C SER A 90 0.69 7.13 6.78
N ALA A 91 1.70 8.02 6.92
CA ALA A 91 2.20 8.84 5.83
C ALA A 91 3.00 8.03 4.82
N GLU A 92 3.82 7.08 5.28
CA GLU A 92 4.54 6.14 4.43
C GLU A 92 3.56 5.22 3.68
N ASP A 93 2.57 4.68 4.38
CA ASP A 93 1.52 3.86 3.77
C ASP A 93 0.77 4.63 2.67
N LEU A 94 0.38 5.86 2.95
CA LEU A 94 -0.35 6.70 2.00
C LEU A 94 0.50 7.04 0.77
N SER A 95 1.77 7.46 0.97
CA SER A 95 2.68 7.76 -0.14
C SER A 95 2.93 6.54 -1.02
N THR A 96 3.11 5.37 -0.40
CA THR A 96 3.26 4.09 -1.10
C THR A 96 2.02 3.72 -1.91
N ALA A 97 0.82 3.91 -1.34
CA ALA A 97 -0.43 3.64 -2.04
C ALA A 97 -0.61 4.57 -3.25
N VAL A 98 -0.32 5.86 -3.09
CA VAL A 98 -0.40 6.84 -4.19
C VAL A 98 0.65 6.55 -5.27
N ALA A 99 1.88 6.20 -4.88
CA ALA A 99 2.91 5.79 -5.83
C ALA A 99 2.50 4.53 -6.61
N THR A 100 1.96 3.51 -5.93
CA THR A 100 1.47 2.28 -6.57
C THR A 100 0.37 2.54 -7.62
N ALA A 101 -0.39 3.63 -7.48
CA ALA A 101 -1.39 4.06 -8.45
C ALA A 101 -0.78 4.72 -9.70
N LEU A 102 0.46 5.19 -9.65
CA LEU A 102 1.08 6.01 -10.70
C LEU A 102 1.06 5.36 -12.09
N PRO A 103 1.49 4.10 -12.30
CA PRO A 103 1.44 3.47 -13.60
C PRO A 103 0.01 3.21 -14.10
N LYS A 104 -0.97 3.15 -13.19
CA LYS A 104 -2.37 2.83 -13.49
C LYS A 104 -3.19 4.08 -13.83
N ASN A 105 -2.92 5.20 -13.13
CA ASN A 105 -3.63 6.47 -13.30
C ASN A 105 -2.73 7.67 -12.99
N ALA A 106 -1.72 7.90 -13.83
CA ALA A 106 -0.78 9.01 -13.65
C ALA A 106 -1.49 10.38 -13.55
N SER A 107 -2.53 10.62 -14.36
CA SER A 107 -3.29 11.88 -14.32
C SER A 107 -3.98 12.08 -12.95
N GLY A 108 -4.61 11.05 -12.43
CA GLY A 108 -5.24 11.08 -11.11
C GLY A 108 -4.22 11.31 -9.99
N VAL A 109 -3.08 10.62 -10.03
CA VAL A 109 -1.99 10.81 -9.06
C VAL A 109 -1.45 12.23 -9.13
N LEU A 110 -1.10 12.73 -10.30
CA LEU A 110 -0.57 14.08 -10.48
C LEU A 110 -1.54 15.18 -9.99
N SER A 111 -2.84 14.92 -10.07
CA SER A 111 -3.87 15.89 -9.62
C SER A 111 -3.95 16.02 -8.09
N VAL A 112 -3.39 15.07 -7.32
CA VAL A 112 -3.45 15.07 -5.86
C VAL A 112 -2.10 15.33 -5.19
N LEU A 113 -1.01 15.42 -5.98
CA LEU A 113 0.30 15.79 -5.44
C LEU A 113 0.30 17.22 -4.89
N ASN A 114 0.95 17.38 -3.74
CA ASN A 114 1.12 18.68 -3.10
C ASN A 114 2.49 18.76 -2.41
N ASP A 115 3.42 19.52 -2.98
CA ASP A 115 4.79 19.65 -2.46
C ASP A 115 4.86 20.38 -1.10
N SER A 116 3.76 21.02 -0.66
CA SER A 116 3.66 21.56 0.70
C SER A 116 3.26 20.52 1.76
N ASN A 117 2.93 19.31 1.35
CA ASN A 117 2.58 18.19 2.22
C ASN A 117 3.50 17.01 1.92
N VAL A 118 4.37 16.70 2.88
CA VAL A 118 5.42 15.67 2.71
C VAL A 118 4.85 14.33 2.26
N SER A 119 3.74 13.87 2.83
CA SER A 119 3.17 12.54 2.54
C SER A 119 2.62 12.37 1.12
N ILE A 120 2.35 13.46 0.42
CA ILE A 120 1.85 13.47 -0.97
C ILE A 120 2.67 14.42 -1.86
N SER A 121 3.92 14.69 -1.47
CA SER A 121 4.83 15.49 -2.29
C SER A 121 5.33 14.70 -3.49
N THR A 122 5.79 15.41 -4.51
CA THR A 122 6.51 14.82 -5.64
C THR A 122 7.71 14.01 -5.15
N GLU A 123 8.42 14.51 -4.13
CA GLU A 123 9.56 13.84 -3.51
C GLU A 123 9.14 12.48 -2.95
N SER A 124 8.10 12.41 -2.12
CA SER A 124 7.70 11.17 -1.47
C SER A 124 7.06 10.16 -2.42
N VAL A 125 6.22 10.61 -3.36
CA VAL A 125 5.45 9.72 -4.23
C VAL A 125 6.26 9.22 -5.42
N CYS A 126 7.15 10.05 -5.97
CA CYS A 126 7.87 9.74 -7.20
C CYS A 126 9.29 9.21 -6.96
N SER A 127 9.69 8.95 -5.71
CA SER A 127 11.02 8.45 -5.33
C SER A 127 11.08 6.95 -5.01
N LEU A 128 10.19 6.13 -5.55
CA LEU A 128 10.11 4.70 -5.25
C LEU A 128 9.94 4.40 -3.75
N PRO A 129 8.85 4.83 -3.11
CA PRO A 129 8.64 4.64 -1.68
C PRO A 129 8.20 3.20 -1.35
N PHE A 130 8.93 2.21 -1.86
CA PHE A 130 8.62 0.79 -1.68
C PHE A 130 9.73 0.13 -0.86
N TYR A 131 9.33 -0.52 0.23
CA TYR A 131 10.24 -1.28 1.09
C TYR A 131 10.21 -2.79 0.80
N GLN A 132 9.25 -3.22 -0.01
CA GLN A 132 9.03 -4.62 -0.35
C GLN A 132 8.81 -4.74 -1.86
N GLY A 133 9.23 -5.86 -2.40
CA GLY A 133 9.11 -6.20 -3.82
C GLY A 133 10.38 -6.83 -4.34
N THR A 134 10.24 -7.65 -5.37
CA THR A 134 11.37 -8.19 -6.12
C THR A 134 11.94 -7.11 -7.05
N GLU A 135 13.21 -7.25 -7.42
CA GLU A 135 13.83 -6.36 -8.40
C GLU A 135 13.06 -6.31 -9.72
N ALA A 136 12.54 -7.45 -10.18
CA ALA A 136 11.75 -7.53 -11.39
C ALA A 136 10.43 -6.71 -11.29
N GLU A 137 9.75 -6.76 -10.15
CA GLU A 137 8.53 -5.97 -9.90
C GLU A 137 8.82 -4.48 -9.86
N LEU A 138 9.91 -4.08 -9.20
CA LEU A 138 10.34 -2.68 -9.14
C LEU A 138 10.74 -2.15 -10.53
N ASN A 139 11.48 -2.93 -11.30
CA ASN A 139 11.87 -2.57 -12.67
C ASN A 139 10.63 -2.42 -13.57
N GLN A 140 9.65 -3.32 -13.46
CA GLN A 140 8.41 -3.22 -14.22
C GLN A 140 7.61 -1.98 -13.81
N TYR A 141 7.52 -1.69 -12.51
CA TYR A 141 6.89 -0.47 -12.01
C TYR A 141 7.53 0.79 -12.59
N VAL A 142 8.86 0.88 -12.60
CA VAL A 142 9.61 2.03 -13.15
C VAL A 142 9.28 2.22 -14.64
N ILE A 143 9.34 1.15 -15.43
CA ILE A 143 9.04 1.19 -16.87
C ILE A 143 7.63 1.69 -17.12
N ASP A 144 6.65 1.15 -16.41
CA ASP A 144 5.25 1.49 -16.62
C ASP A 144 4.92 2.91 -16.12
N SER A 145 5.55 3.35 -15.02
CA SER A 145 5.43 4.72 -14.51
C SER A 145 6.04 5.74 -15.46
N ILE A 146 7.22 5.48 -16.02
CA ILE A 146 7.84 6.34 -17.05
C ILE A 146 6.90 6.49 -18.24
N ARG A 147 6.35 5.39 -18.76
CA ARG A 147 5.41 5.40 -19.88
C ARG A 147 4.14 6.20 -19.59
N ALA A 148 3.59 6.05 -18.37
CA ALA A 148 2.40 6.76 -17.93
C ALA A 148 2.66 8.26 -17.77
N LEU A 149 3.77 8.65 -17.14
CA LEU A 149 4.16 10.04 -16.91
C LEU A 149 4.49 10.77 -18.21
N TYR A 150 5.21 10.12 -19.11
CA TYR A 150 5.59 10.71 -20.41
C TYR A 150 4.38 11.12 -21.24
N LYS A 151 3.27 10.40 -21.12
CA LYS A 151 2.00 10.70 -21.82
C LYS A 151 1.22 11.85 -21.18
N ASN A 152 1.58 12.30 -19.97
CA ASN A 152 0.86 13.32 -19.21
C ASN A 152 1.61 14.65 -19.22
N LYS A 153 0.96 15.73 -19.65
CA LYS A 153 1.57 17.07 -19.73
C LYS A 153 2.11 17.60 -18.39
N GLY A 154 1.52 17.18 -17.26
CA GLY A 154 1.96 17.55 -15.91
C GLY A 154 3.01 16.60 -15.29
N GLY A 155 3.41 15.54 -16.02
CA GLY A 155 4.25 14.46 -15.49
C GLY A 155 5.73 14.78 -15.31
N GLY A 156 6.22 15.90 -15.88
CA GLY A 156 7.67 16.16 -16.00
C GLY A 156 8.42 16.16 -14.68
N LYS A 157 7.90 16.79 -13.63
CA LYS A 157 8.54 16.82 -12.29
C LYS A 157 8.65 15.42 -11.66
N CYS A 158 7.55 14.67 -11.69
CA CYS A 158 7.50 13.31 -11.16
C CYS A 158 8.40 12.37 -11.98
N LEU A 159 8.40 12.51 -13.31
CA LEU A 159 9.28 11.75 -14.21
C LEU A 159 10.75 12.01 -13.91
N GLN A 160 11.13 13.29 -13.76
CA GLN A 160 12.49 13.66 -13.40
C GLN A 160 12.90 13.04 -12.07
N LYS A 161 12.06 13.15 -11.03
CA LYS A 161 12.34 12.55 -9.72
C LYS A 161 12.48 11.03 -9.80
N LEU A 162 11.60 10.34 -10.52
CA LEU A 162 11.67 8.91 -10.70
C LEU A 162 12.98 8.48 -11.38
N ILE A 163 13.41 9.19 -12.43
CA ILE A 163 14.66 8.92 -13.15
C ILE A 163 15.87 9.18 -12.24
N GLU A 164 15.90 10.27 -11.50
CA GLU A 164 16.98 10.59 -10.56
C GLU A 164 17.10 9.50 -9.48
N THR A 165 16.00 9.07 -8.89
CA THR A 165 16.00 8.03 -7.87
C THR A 165 16.47 6.68 -8.44
N THR A 166 15.98 6.32 -9.61
CA THR A 166 16.36 5.08 -10.30
C THR A 166 17.84 5.09 -10.69
N GLY A 167 18.35 6.20 -11.24
CA GLY A 167 19.75 6.33 -11.64
C GLY A 167 20.73 6.30 -10.47
N ASN A 168 20.28 6.59 -9.26
CA ASN A 168 21.08 6.48 -8.03
C ASN A 168 20.91 5.13 -7.32
N SER A 169 20.08 4.23 -7.85
CA SER A 169 19.89 2.89 -7.28
C SER A 169 21.10 2.00 -7.59
N LYS A 170 21.57 1.26 -6.58
CA LYS A 170 22.67 0.29 -6.77
C LYS A 170 22.33 -0.81 -7.77
N SER A 171 21.07 -1.13 -7.98
CA SER A 171 20.59 -2.10 -8.96
C SER A 171 20.80 -1.67 -10.41
N PHE A 172 21.00 -0.37 -10.63
CA PHE A 172 21.28 0.23 -11.94
C PHE A 172 22.71 0.80 -12.05
N SER A 173 23.53 0.72 -10.99
CA SER A 173 24.96 0.97 -11.11
C SER A 173 25.57 -0.21 -11.87
N GLU A 174 26.33 0.08 -12.93
CA GLU A 174 27.12 -0.93 -13.65
C GLU A 174 27.95 -1.70 -12.60
N GLY A 175 27.80 -3.02 -12.59
CA GLY A 175 28.57 -3.87 -11.70
C GLY A 175 30.06 -3.72 -12.03
N ASP A 176 30.85 -3.35 -11.03
CA ASP A 176 32.30 -3.38 -11.06
C ASP A 176 32.83 -4.81 -11.28
#